data_10994875c075571479a3f09b938a9966
#
_entry.id   10994875c075571479a3f09b938a9966
#
_cell.length_a   1.000
_cell.length_b   1.000
_cell.length_c   1.000
_cell.angle_alpha   90.00
_cell.angle_beta   90.00
_cell.angle_gamma   90.00
#
_symmetry.space_group_name_H-M   'P 1'
#
loop_
_entity.id
_entity.type
_entity.pdbx_description
1 polymer ?
#
loop_
_entity_poly.entity_id
_entity_poly.type
_entity_poly.pdbx_seq_one_letter_code
_entity_poly.pdbx_strand_id
1 'polypeptide(L)'
;IRSFYEKLVDTLPVIVNGRIDKKGDWDVFEFQGKAGQDLVTEVQARRLESPMDPVLKITGPDGKMLAFNDDYEDAGNGVNTHHADSYATLKLPTDGAYRVHISDTVRGGGEEYGYRLRISAARPDFALRTVPSSITLRAKSGGGSISVYVQRKDGCTAPIPVTLKNPPAGVSCKPVTLTGTQSVARLAIKCDLPSSTPAFDL
;
A
#
# COMPACT_ATOMS: atom_id res chain seq x y z
N ILE A 1 -15.57 -17.51 25.80
CA ILE A 1 -16.32 -17.87 24.58
C ILE A 1 -15.82 -16.90 23.51
N ARG A 2 -15.07 -17.37 22.53
CA ARG A 2 -14.68 -16.55 21.38
C ARG A 2 -15.90 -16.46 20.47
N SER A 3 -16.42 -15.26 20.21
CA SER A 3 -17.40 -15.09 19.16
C SER A 3 -16.66 -15.08 17.84
N PHE A 4 -16.92 -16.08 17.00
CA PHE A 4 -16.43 -16.10 15.62
C PHE A 4 -17.57 -15.60 14.74
N TYR A 5 -17.34 -14.50 14.05
CA TYR A 5 -18.20 -14.13 12.95
C TYR A 5 -17.60 -14.72 11.68
N GLU A 6 -18.18 -15.81 11.17
CA GLU A 6 -17.74 -16.47 9.94
C GLU A 6 -18.67 -16.03 8.80
N LYS A 7 -18.10 -15.41 7.77
CA LYS A 7 -18.83 -14.97 6.59
C LYS A 7 -18.27 -15.64 5.34
N LEU A 8 -19.13 -16.33 4.62
CA LEU A 8 -18.81 -16.85 3.29
C LEU A 8 -18.71 -15.70 2.30
N VAL A 9 -17.64 -15.69 1.52
CA VAL A 9 -17.41 -14.76 0.40
C VAL A 9 -17.57 -15.56 -0.89
N ASP A 10 -18.66 -15.34 -1.60
CA ASP A 10 -19.03 -16.13 -2.76
C ASP A 10 -18.12 -15.89 -3.97
N THR A 11 -17.59 -14.67 -4.12
CA THR A 11 -16.78 -14.29 -5.28
C THR A 11 -15.63 -13.35 -4.92
N LEU A 12 -14.49 -13.53 -5.59
CA LEU A 12 -13.36 -12.60 -5.58
C LEU A 12 -13.33 -11.83 -6.92
N PRO A 13 -12.90 -10.55 -6.94
CA PRO A 13 -12.42 -9.73 -5.81
C PRO A 13 -13.57 -9.24 -4.91
N VAL A 14 -13.26 -9.03 -3.63
CA VAL A 14 -14.20 -8.48 -2.66
C VAL A 14 -13.55 -7.40 -1.81
N ILE A 15 -14.36 -6.41 -1.43
CA ILE A 15 -14.06 -5.43 -0.39
C ILE A 15 -15.14 -5.56 0.68
N VAL A 16 -14.73 -5.82 1.90
CA VAL A 16 -15.60 -5.93 3.06
C VAL A 16 -15.31 -4.78 4.00
N ASN A 17 -16.35 -4.06 4.44
CA ASN A 17 -16.24 -3.17 5.58
C ASN A 17 -16.72 -3.94 6.81
N GLY A 18 -15.89 -4.02 7.83
CA GLY A 18 -16.14 -4.73 9.07
C GLY A 18 -15.78 -3.91 10.28
N ARG A 19 -16.01 -4.49 11.45
CA ARG A 19 -15.70 -3.88 12.73
C ARG A 19 -15.45 -4.97 13.76
N ILE A 20 -14.39 -4.84 14.55
CA ILE A 20 -14.15 -5.68 15.71
C ILE A 20 -15.03 -5.18 16.86
N ASP A 21 -16.20 -5.79 17.03
CA ASP A 21 -17.23 -5.32 17.96
C ASP A 21 -16.84 -5.45 19.44
N LYS A 22 -16.05 -6.46 19.78
CA LYS A 22 -15.72 -6.80 21.18
C LYS A 22 -14.23 -7.05 21.34
N LYS A 23 -13.73 -6.77 22.52
CA LYS A 23 -12.34 -7.06 22.90
C LYS A 23 -11.96 -8.53 22.68
N GLY A 24 -10.91 -8.76 21.91
CA GLY A 24 -10.39 -10.09 21.60
C GLY A 24 -11.19 -10.89 20.59
N ASP A 25 -12.09 -10.24 19.87
CA ASP A 25 -12.87 -10.82 18.79
C ASP A 25 -12.04 -11.04 17.52
N TRP A 26 -12.50 -11.97 16.68
CA TRP A 26 -11.93 -12.28 15.38
C TRP A 26 -13.04 -12.36 14.34
N ASP A 27 -12.93 -11.55 13.31
CA ASP A 27 -13.73 -11.72 12.11
C ASP A 27 -13.05 -12.72 11.17
N VAL A 28 -13.83 -13.65 10.63
CA VAL A 28 -13.32 -14.70 9.75
C VAL A 28 -14.11 -14.69 8.43
N PHE A 29 -13.38 -14.64 7.33
CA PHE A 29 -13.93 -14.65 5.97
C PHE A 29 -13.44 -15.89 5.25
N GLU A 30 -14.36 -16.76 4.85
CA GLU A 30 -14.05 -17.95 4.09
C GLU A 30 -14.32 -17.73 2.58
N PHE A 31 -13.41 -18.18 1.74
CA PHE A 31 -13.54 -18.16 0.29
C PHE A 31 -12.97 -19.43 -0.35
N GLN A 32 -13.42 -19.75 -1.57
CA GLN A 32 -12.87 -20.84 -2.35
C GLN A 32 -11.68 -20.35 -3.19
N GLY A 33 -10.53 -20.96 -3.00
CA GLY A 33 -9.30 -20.66 -3.74
C GLY A 33 -8.88 -21.83 -4.63
N LYS A 34 -8.09 -21.51 -5.66
CA LYS A 34 -7.51 -22.50 -6.59
C LYS A 34 -5.99 -22.53 -6.47
N ALA A 35 -5.39 -23.71 -6.60
CA ALA A 35 -3.95 -23.90 -6.65
C ALA A 35 -3.30 -22.98 -7.68
N GLY A 36 -2.20 -22.34 -7.30
CA GLY A 36 -1.46 -21.41 -8.14
C GLY A 36 -2.05 -20.00 -8.27
N GLN A 37 -3.23 -19.73 -7.71
CA GLN A 37 -3.83 -18.40 -7.67
C GLN A 37 -3.02 -17.47 -6.77
N ASP A 38 -2.66 -16.29 -7.29
CA ASP A 38 -2.06 -15.23 -6.48
C ASP A 38 -3.16 -14.50 -5.71
N LEU A 39 -2.97 -14.41 -4.40
CA LEU A 39 -3.90 -13.77 -3.47
C LEU A 39 -3.23 -12.55 -2.84
N VAL A 40 -3.98 -11.47 -2.77
CA VAL A 40 -3.66 -10.27 -1.98
C VAL A 40 -4.76 -10.07 -0.96
N THR A 41 -4.36 -9.89 0.29
CA THR A 41 -5.22 -9.46 1.39
C THR A 41 -4.64 -8.20 2.01
N GLU A 42 -5.47 -7.19 2.16
CA GLU A 42 -5.07 -5.88 2.69
C GLU A 42 -6.13 -5.38 3.65
N VAL A 43 -5.72 -5.00 4.83
CA VAL A 43 -6.58 -4.33 5.81
C VAL A 43 -6.26 -2.84 5.80
N GLN A 44 -7.28 -2.02 5.82
CA GLN A 44 -7.19 -0.58 6.03
C GLN A 44 -7.98 -0.25 7.30
N ALA A 45 -7.29 0.16 8.33
CA ALA A 45 -7.86 0.60 9.59
C ALA A 45 -7.24 1.93 10.02
N ARG A 46 -5.94 1.99 10.27
CA ARG A 46 -5.23 3.22 10.62
C ARG A 46 -5.33 4.29 9.54
N ARG A 47 -5.26 3.90 8.27
CA ARG A 47 -5.47 4.81 7.14
C ARG A 47 -6.90 5.35 7.03
N LEU A 48 -7.84 4.78 7.76
CA LEU A 48 -9.22 5.24 7.91
C LEU A 48 -9.49 5.91 9.26
N GLU A 49 -8.42 6.26 9.99
CA GLU A 49 -8.48 6.90 11.33
C GLU A 49 -9.10 6.00 12.41
N SER A 50 -9.18 4.69 12.18
CA SER A 50 -9.60 3.72 13.20
C SER A 50 -8.51 3.58 14.28
N PRO A 51 -8.86 3.43 15.57
CA PRO A 51 -7.89 3.09 16.61
C PRO A 51 -7.35 1.67 16.50
N MET A 52 -7.98 0.83 15.68
CA MET A 52 -7.60 -0.56 15.46
C MET A 52 -6.18 -0.68 14.91
N ASP A 53 -5.42 -1.59 15.48
CA ASP A 53 -4.10 -2.04 15.02
C ASP A 53 -4.28 -3.47 14.47
N PRO A 54 -4.56 -3.63 13.17
CA PRO A 54 -5.07 -4.88 12.65
C PRO A 54 -4.00 -5.97 12.59
N VAL A 55 -4.38 -7.18 12.97
CA VAL A 55 -3.65 -8.41 12.69
C VAL A 55 -4.40 -9.24 11.66
N LEU A 56 -3.66 -9.69 10.66
CA LEU A 56 -4.14 -10.49 9.54
C LEU A 56 -3.51 -11.88 9.58
N LYS A 57 -4.34 -12.91 9.53
CA LYS A 57 -3.89 -14.30 9.42
C LYS A 57 -4.65 -15.01 8.30
N ILE A 58 -3.95 -15.81 7.49
CA ILE A 58 -4.56 -16.61 6.43
C ILE A 58 -4.29 -18.07 6.74
N THR A 59 -5.35 -18.89 6.72
CA THR A 59 -5.24 -20.35 6.87
C THR A 59 -5.73 -21.06 5.62
N GLY A 60 -5.07 -22.19 5.33
CA GLY A 60 -5.42 -23.08 4.22
C GLY A 60 -6.57 -24.04 4.53
N PRO A 61 -6.96 -24.86 3.55
CA PRO A 61 -8.01 -25.87 3.71
C PRO A 61 -7.73 -26.89 4.82
N ASP A 62 -6.46 -27.16 5.11
CA ASP A 62 -6.00 -28.04 6.21
C ASP A 62 -5.93 -27.34 7.57
N GLY A 63 -6.32 -26.06 7.64
CA GLY A 63 -6.28 -25.24 8.84
C GLY A 63 -4.89 -24.70 9.19
N LYS A 64 -3.84 -25.03 8.43
CA LYS A 64 -2.50 -24.49 8.67
C LYS A 64 -2.42 -23.02 8.31
N MET A 65 -1.68 -22.28 9.10
CA MET A 65 -1.38 -20.87 8.82
C MET A 65 -0.40 -20.77 7.64
N LEU A 66 -0.81 -20.02 6.62
CA LEU A 66 -0.05 -19.78 5.40
C LEU A 66 0.59 -18.40 5.37
N ALA A 67 -0.05 -17.40 5.98
CA ALA A 67 0.47 -16.06 6.10
C ALA A 67 0.00 -15.41 7.40
N PHE A 68 0.82 -14.50 7.90
CA PHE A 68 0.55 -13.65 9.06
C PHE A 68 1.22 -12.31 8.83
N ASN A 69 0.53 -11.23 9.17
CA ASN A 69 1.08 -9.88 9.16
C ASN A 69 0.29 -9.00 10.14
N ASP A 70 1.01 -8.19 10.91
CA ASP A 70 0.44 -7.20 11.82
C ASP A 70 0.84 -5.77 11.44
N ASP A 71 1.92 -5.61 10.68
CA ASP A 71 2.41 -4.33 10.21
C ASP A 71 2.92 -4.43 8.77
N TYR A 72 2.55 -3.49 7.93
CA TYR A 72 3.11 -3.39 6.59
C TYR A 72 4.22 -2.35 6.52
N GLU A 73 5.44 -2.81 6.30
CA GLU A 73 6.59 -1.96 6.05
C GLU A 73 6.80 -1.76 4.55
N ASP A 74 6.89 -0.51 4.12
CA ASP A 74 7.21 -0.15 2.74
C ASP A 74 8.44 0.76 2.69
N ALA A 75 9.60 0.16 2.47
CA ALA A 75 10.88 0.85 2.35
C ALA A 75 10.94 1.89 1.21
N GLY A 76 9.96 1.88 0.28
CA GLY A 76 9.86 2.83 -0.82
C GLY A 76 9.28 4.18 -0.46
N ASN A 77 8.69 4.35 0.72
CA ASN A 77 8.02 5.60 1.10
C ASN A 77 8.97 6.75 1.46
N GLY A 78 10.22 6.45 1.80
CA GLY A 78 11.30 7.42 1.94
C GLY A 78 11.34 8.25 3.20
N VAL A 79 10.27 8.33 3.98
CA VAL A 79 10.23 9.17 5.19
C VAL A 79 9.82 8.35 6.41
N ASN A 80 8.63 7.83 6.42
CA ASN A 80 8.11 6.90 7.40
C ASN A 80 7.22 5.91 6.66
N THR A 81 7.70 4.70 6.52
CA THR A 81 7.08 3.68 5.68
C THR A 81 6.28 2.68 6.48
N HIS A 82 6.55 2.60 7.77
CA HIS A 82 5.85 1.72 8.69
C HIS A 82 4.45 2.25 8.96
N HIS A 83 3.47 1.40 8.81
CA HIS A 83 2.10 1.66 9.25
C HIS A 83 1.45 0.36 9.73
N ALA A 84 0.56 0.48 10.69
CA ALA A 84 -0.07 -0.65 11.37
C ALA A 84 -1.14 -1.40 10.54
N ASP A 85 -1.39 -1.02 9.29
CA ASP A 85 -2.35 -1.71 8.43
C ASP A 85 -1.72 -2.95 7.81
N SER A 86 -2.28 -4.12 8.10
CA SER A 86 -1.74 -5.41 7.68
C SER A 86 -1.93 -5.67 6.18
N TYR A 87 -0.93 -6.29 5.56
CA TYR A 87 -0.93 -6.66 4.16
C TYR A 87 -0.23 -8.01 3.97
N ALA A 88 -0.83 -8.91 3.21
CA ALA A 88 -0.21 -10.19 2.87
C ALA A 88 -0.48 -10.58 1.42
N THR A 89 0.53 -11.17 0.80
CA THR A 89 0.44 -11.80 -0.52
C THR A 89 0.90 -13.25 -0.43
N LEU A 90 0.21 -14.13 -1.11
CA LEU A 90 0.66 -15.53 -1.21
C LEU A 90 0.12 -16.17 -2.48
N LYS A 91 0.80 -17.19 -2.95
CA LYS A 91 0.30 -18.10 -3.97
C LYS A 91 -0.36 -19.29 -3.28
N LEU A 92 -1.64 -19.54 -3.60
CA LEU A 92 -2.41 -20.61 -2.97
C LEU A 92 -1.83 -21.98 -3.36
N PRO A 93 -1.50 -22.85 -2.39
CA PRO A 93 -0.85 -24.13 -2.68
C PRO A 93 -1.78 -25.20 -3.25
N THR A 94 -3.08 -25.18 -2.89
CA THR A 94 -4.05 -26.22 -3.22
C THR A 94 -5.42 -25.62 -3.52
N ASP A 95 -6.31 -26.38 -4.14
CA ASP A 95 -7.73 -26.04 -4.20
C ASP A 95 -8.37 -26.22 -2.82
N GLY A 96 -9.36 -25.37 -2.51
CA GLY A 96 -10.16 -25.55 -1.29
C GLY A 96 -10.56 -24.27 -0.59
N ALA A 97 -11.14 -24.44 0.62
CA ALA A 97 -11.62 -23.35 1.46
C ALA A 97 -10.48 -22.70 2.24
N TYR A 98 -10.28 -21.41 2.03
CA TYR A 98 -9.29 -20.57 2.74
C TYR A 98 -10.00 -19.62 3.67
N ARG A 99 -9.37 -19.29 4.79
CA ARG A 99 -9.92 -18.33 5.75
C ARG A 99 -8.96 -17.18 6.00
N VAL A 100 -9.49 -15.97 5.91
CA VAL A 100 -8.84 -14.73 6.31
C VAL A 100 -9.39 -14.34 7.68
N HIS A 101 -8.51 -14.19 8.65
CA HIS A 101 -8.84 -13.85 10.02
C HIS A 101 -8.33 -12.45 10.33
N ILE A 102 -9.18 -11.60 10.86
CA ILE A 102 -8.88 -10.21 11.24
C ILE A 102 -9.16 -10.03 12.73
N SER A 103 -8.25 -9.38 13.43
CA SER A 103 -8.43 -8.98 14.83
C SER A 103 -7.57 -7.75 15.11
N ASP A 104 -7.59 -7.28 16.33
CA ASP A 104 -6.72 -6.22 16.82
C ASP A 104 -5.53 -6.81 17.60
N THR A 105 -4.31 -6.29 17.38
CA THR A 105 -3.06 -6.80 17.99
C THR A 105 -3.08 -6.75 19.51
N VAL A 106 -3.66 -5.68 20.09
CA VAL A 106 -3.79 -5.51 21.54
C VAL A 106 -5.13 -6.00 22.09
N ARG A 107 -5.89 -6.74 21.26
CA ARG A 107 -7.21 -7.27 21.60
C ARG A 107 -8.23 -6.19 21.99
N GLY A 108 -8.14 -5.02 21.37
CA GLY A 108 -9.15 -3.98 21.43
C GLY A 108 -10.44 -4.39 20.72
N GLY A 109 -11.44 -3.53 20.76
CA GLY A 109 -12.73 -3.71 20.08
C GLY A 109 -13.75 -2.70 20.57
N GLY A 110 -14.71 -2.37 19.74
CA GLY A 110 -15.75 -1.39 20.01
C GLY A 110 -16.25 -0.69 18.74
N GLU A 111 -17.13 0.29 18.89
CA GLU A 111 -17.78 0.98 17.76
C GLU A 111 -16.78 1.67 16.80
N GLU A 112 -15.62 2.08 17.31
CA GLU A 112 -14.57 2.80 16.57
C GLU A 112 -13.61 1.86 15.82
N TYR A 113 -13.62 0.54 16.12
CA TYR A 113 -12.69 -0.45 15.57
C TYR A 113 -13.10 -0.93 14.17
N GLY A 114 -13.46 0.02 13.30
CA GLY A 114 -13.82 -0.25 11.92
C GLY A 114 -12.61 -0.55 11.05
N TYR A 115 -12.79 -1.39 10.05
CA TYR A 115 -11.79 -1.70 9.04
C TYR A 115 -12.40 -1.93 7.66
N ARG A 116 -11.55 -1.87 6.65
CA ARG A 116 -11.84 -2.31 5.28
C ARG A 116 -10.87 -3.41 4.91
N LEU A 117 -11.39 -4.59 4.55
CA LEU A 117 -10.62 -5.73 4.06
C LEU A 117 -10.79 -5.86 2.55
N ARG A 118 -9.69 -5.91 1.82
CA ARG A 118 -9.63 -6.32 0.41
C ARG A 118 -9.12 -7.75 0.33
N ILE A 119 -9.83 -8.61 -0.41
CA ILE A 119 -9.37 -9.94 -0.82
C ILE A 119 -9.47 -10.00 -2.34
N SER A 120 -8.34 -10.17 -3.04
CA SER A 120 -8.32 -10.11 -4.51
C SER A 120 -7.14 -10.87 -5.10
N ALA A 121 -7.14 -11.08 -6.41
CA ALA A 121 -5.91 -11.31 -7.15
C ALA A 121 -4.99 -10.07 -7.08
N ALA A 122 -3.69 -10.28 -7.32
CA ALA A 122 -2.74 -9.17 -7.43
C ALA A 122 -3.14 -8.24 -8.59
N ARG A 123 -3.06 -6.93 -8.33
CA ARG A 123 -3.24 -5.86 -9.33
C ARG A 123 -2.02 -4.95 -9.27
N PRO A 124 -0.94 -5.31 -9.98
CA PRO A 124 0.30 -4.56 -9.94
C PRO A 124 0.08 -3.09 -10.25
N ASP A 125 0.44 -2.22 -9.32
CA ASP A 125 0.27 -0.77 -9.39
C ASP A 125 1.40 -0.09 -8.62
N PHE A 126 1.47 1.24 -8.70
CA PHE A 126 2.42 2.03 -7.92
C PHE A 126 1.85 3.40 -7.56
N ALA A 127 2.40 3.98 -6.51
CA ALA A 127 2.21 5.38 -6.16
C ALA A 127 3.57 6.09 -6.09
N LEU A 128 3.58 7.39 -6.41
CA LEU A 128 4.77 8.22 -6.31
C LEU A 128 4.61 9.24 -5.20
N ARG A 129 5.71 9.54 -4.51
CA ARG A 129 5.82 10.65 -3.55
C ARG A 129 7.08 11.44 -3.84
N THR A 130 6.99 12.74 -3.72
CA THR A 130 8.14 13.65 -3.88
C THR A 130 8.57 14.22 -2.54
N VAL A 131 9.89 14.28 -2.33
CA VAL A 131 10.47 14.90 -1.14
C VAL A 131 11.63 15.79 -1.58
N PRO A 132 11.59 17.08 -1.26
CA PRO A 132 10.48 17.80 -0.64
C PRO A 132 9.25 17.93 -1.59
N SER A 133 8.11 18.29 -1.04
CA SER A 133 6.88 18.54 -1.83
C SER A 133 6.93 19.81 -2.67
N SER A 134 7.82 20.74 -2.30
CA SER A 134 8.11 21.98 -3.03
C SER A 134 9.58 22.33 -2.94
N ILE A 135 10.12 22.98 -3.95
CA ILE A 135 11.50 23.46 -3.98
C ILE A 135 11.60 24.89 -4.47
N THR A 136 12.60 25.61 -4.00
CA THR A 136 12.97 26.91 -4.55
C THR A 136 14.08 26.72 -5.56
N LEU A 137 13.83 27.07 -6.81
CA LEU A 137 14.80 27.02 -7.88
C LEU A 137 15.55 28.38 -7.99
N ARG A 138 16.86 28.31 -8.14
CA ARG A 138 17.64 29.50 -8.46
C ARG A 138 17.46 29.84 -9.92
N ALA A 139 17.08 31.09 -10.18
CA ALA A 139 16.96 31.63 -11.55
C ALA A 139 18.32 31.70 -12.26
N LYS A 140 18.29 31.85 -13.57
CA LYS A 140 19.46 32.08 -14.44
C LYS A 140 20.55 31.01 -14.27
N SER A 141 20.36 29.89 -14.95
CA SER A 141 21.27 28.71 -14.91
C SER A 141 21.42 28.04 -13.56
N GLY A 142 20.48 28.25 -12.66
CA GLY A 142 20.38 27.53 -11.43
C GLY A 142 19.59 26.22 -11.57
N GLY A 143 19.23 25.65 -10.43
CA GLY A 143 18.42 24.46 -10.40
C GLY A 143 18.22 23.93 -8.97
N GLY A 144 17.65 22.77 -8.91
CA GLY A 144 17.39 22.07 -7.66
C GLY A 144 17.34 20.57 -7.88
N SER A 145 16.96 19.84 -6.85
CA SER A 145 16.69 18.42 -7.00
C SER A 145 15.58 17.99 -6.06
N ILE A 146 14.81 17.03 -6.50
CA ILE A 146 13.80 16.34 -5.70
C ILE A 146 14.07 14.84 -5.70
N SER A 147 13.78 14.18 -4.60
CA SER A 147 13.75 12.74 -4.53
C SER A 147 12.32 12.27 -4.83
N VAL A 148 12.19 11.32 -5.74
CA VAL A 148 10.91 10.67 -6.08
C VAL A 148 10.98 9.27 -5.52
N TYR A 149 10.08 8.97 -4.60
CA TYR A 149 9.93 7.66 -3.98
C TYR A 149 8.78 6.92 -4.66
N VAL A 150 8.99 5.64 -4.94
CA VAL A 150 7.96 4.76 -5.49
C VAL A 150 7.49 3.77 -4.45
N GLN A 151 6.22 3.73 -4.21
CA GLN A 151 5.54 2.69 -3.46
C GLN A 151 4.92 1.71 -4.45
N ARG A 152 5.56 0.55 -4.61
CA ARG A 152 5.05 -0.51 -5.46
C ARG A 152 4.00 -1.32 -4.72
N LYS A 153 2.93 -1.67 -5.42
CA LYS A 153 1.80 -2.42 -4.86
C LYS A 153 1.61 -3.72 -5.62
N ASP A 154 1.10 -4.72 -4.93
CA ASP A 154 0.70 -6.01 -5.48
C ASP A 154 1.76 -6.64 -6.39
N GLY A 155 3.06 -6.55 -6.01
CA GLY A 155 4.16 -7.14 -6.76
C GLY A 155 4.55 -6.40 -8.05
N CYS A 156 4.21 -5.14 -8.20
CA CYS A 156 4.61 -4.34 -9.36
C CYS A 156 6.15 -4.27 -9.49
N THR A 157 6.70 -4.85 -10.54
CA THR A 157 8.14 -4.80 -10.87
C THR A 157 8.42 -4.05 -12.18
N ALA A 158 7.38 -3.53 -12.83
CA ALA A 158 7.52 -2.83 -14.10
C ALA A 158 8.44 -1.60 -13.96
N PRO A 159 9.21 -1.27 -15.02
CA PRO A 159 9.97 -0.03 -15.06
C PRO A 159 9.03 1.18 -15.00
N ILE A 160 9.37 2.16 -14.17
CA ILE A 160 8.58 3.38 -13.97
C ILE A 160 9.39 4.57 -14.47
N PRO A 161 9.11 5.11 -15.66
CA PRO A 161 9.73 6.34 -16.14
C PRO A 161 9.18 7.54 -15.36
N VAL A 162 10.08 8.38 -14.89
CA VAL A 162 9.76 9.59 -14.11
C VAL A 162 10.36 10.80 -14.80
N THR A 163 9.53 11.79 -15.05
CA THR A 163 9.91 13.06 -15.65
C THR A 163 9.00 14.19 -15.15
N LEU A 164 9.31 15.44 -15.48
CA LEU A 164 8.41 16.56 -15.22
C LEU A 164 7.23 16.55 -16.21
N LYS A 165 6.05 16.85 -15.72
CA LYS A 165 4.85 16.99 -16.54
C LYS A 165 4.66 18.46 -16.94
N ASN A 166 4.70 18.72 -18.25
CA ASN A 166 4.48 20.05 -18.82
C ASN A 166 5.29 21.19 -18.16
N PRO A 167 6.62 21.05 -18.00
CA PRO A 167 7.42 22.10 -17.41
C PRO A 167 7.35 23.37 -18.27
N PRO A 168 7.35 24.57 -17.66
CA PRO A 168 7.42 25.79 -18.41
C PRO A 168 8.74 25.89 -19.20
N ALA A 169 8.73 26.67 -20.28
CA ALA A 169 9.95 26.91 -21.06
C ALA A 169 11.05 27.49 -20.15
N GLY A 170 12.25 26.91 -20.21
CA GLY A 170 13.37 27.23 -19.30
C GLY A 170 13.46 26.35 -18.06
N VAL A 171 12.51 25.42 -17.85
CA VAL A 171 12.63 24.37 -16.82
C VAL A 171 12.76 23.02 -17.48
N SER A 172 13.72 22.23 -17.06
CA SER A 172 13.96 20.88 -17.63
C SER A 172 14.55 19.92 -16.60
N CYS A 173 14.34 18.64 -16.83
CA CYS A 173 15.07 17.58 -16.13
C CYS A 173 15.45 16.45 -17.10
N LYS A 174 16.47 15.70 -16.76
CA LYS A 174 16.76 14.43 -17.43
C LYS A 174 15.80 13.37 -16.89
N PRO A 175 15.00 12.69 -17.73
CA PRO A 175 14.16 11.58 -17.27
C PRO A 175 14.97 10.50 -16.56
N VAL A 176 14.38 9.88 -15.54
CA VAL A 176 14.96 8.75 -14.81
C VAL A 176 13.96 7.60 -14.83
N THR A 177 14.43 6.38 -14.99
CA THR A 177 13.58 5.18 -14.90
C THR A 177 13.92 4.40 -13.66
N LEU A 178 12.93 4.17 -12.80
CA LEU A 178 13.02 3.29 -11.64
C LEU A 178 12.73 1.86 -12.09
N THR A 179 13.72 0.97 -12.00
CA THR A 179 13.62 -0.43 -12.45
C THR A 179 13.68 -1.42 -11.28
N GLY A 180 13.07 -2.59 -11.46
CA GLY A 180 13.16 -3.68 -10.49
C GLY A 180 12.71 -3.27 -9.08
N THR A 181 13.62 -3.38 -8.13
CA THR A 181 13.39 -3.08 -6.71
C THR A 181 13.82 -1.66 -6.30
N GLN A 182 14.20 -0.82 -7.26
CA GLN A 182 14.53 0.57 -6.94
C GLN A 182 13.31 1.28 -6.36
N SER A 183 13.49 1.91 -5.21
CA SER A 183 12.43 2.61 -4.47
C SER A 183 12.55 4.13 -4.54
N VAL A 184 13.71 4.66 -4.97
CA VAL A 184 13.95 6.11 -5.02
C VAL A 184 14.76 6.50 -6.24
N ALA A 185 14.39 7.62 -6.86
CA ALA A 185 15.17 8.32 -7.87
C ALA A 185 15.35 9.79 -7.49
N ARG A 186 16.46 10.38 -7.90
CA ARG A 186 16.71 11.81 -7.74
C ARG A 186 16.59 12.49 -9.09
N LEU A 187 15.65 13.43 -9.22
CA LEU A 187 15.50 14.29 -10.38
C LEU A 187 16.29 15.58 -10.15
N ALA A 188 17.26 15.84 -11.02
CA ALA A 188 17.95 17.10 -11.10
C ALA A 188 17.18 18.04 -12.03
N ILE A 189 16.71 19.15 -11.51
CA ILE A 189 15.92 20.13 -12.24
C ILE A 189 16.81 21.31 -12.59
N LYS A 190 16.86 21.69 -13.86
CA LYS A 190 17.52 22.90 -14.36
C LYS A 190 16.51 24.01 -14.52
N CYS A 191 16.90 25.24 -14.21
CA CYS A 191 16.04 26.43 -14.27
C CYS A 191 16.76 27.61 -14.90
N ASP A 192 16.27 28.07 -16.03
CA ASP A 192 16.72 29.26 -16.76
C ASP A 192 15.67 30.37 -16.76
N LEU A 193 14.71 30.31 -15.84
CA LEU A 193 13.65 31.31 -15.70
C LEU A 193 14.18 32.62 -15.09
N PRO A 194 13.52 33.78 -15.40
CA PRO A 194 13.80 35.04 -14.71
C PRO A 194 13.52 34.94 -13.21
N SER A 195 14.24 35.74 -12.42
CA SER A 195 14.08 35.77 -10.95
C SER A 195 12.71 36.29 -10.47
N SER A 196 11.94 36.88 -11.35
CA SER A 196 10.58 37.39 -11.09
C SER A 196 9.47 36.40 -11.45
N THR A 197 9.81 35.16 -11.83
CA THR A 197 8.82 34.16 -12.18
C THR A 197 8.02 33.74 -10.94
N PRO A 198 6.66 33.79 -10.98
CA PRO A 198 5.83 33.33 -9.87
C PRO A 198 5.94 31.82 -9.67
N ALA A 199 5.46 31.33 -8.51
CA ALA A 199 5.41 29.91 -8.22
C ALA A 199 4.49 29.18 -9.23
N PHE A 200 4.84 27.94 -9.57
CA PHE A 200 4.10 27.07 -10.49
C PHE A 200 4.25 25.60 -10.08
N ASP A 201 3.33 24.76 -10.53
CA ASP A 201 3.35 23.32 -10.33
C ASP A 201 4.11 22.60 -11.46
N LEU A 202 4.76 21.48 -11.13
CA LEU A 202 5.56 20.65 -12.05
C LEU A 202 5.04 19.21 -12.12
#